data_9ae0c11fa508d1eec3941593b942c6a3
#
_entry.id   9ae0c11fa508d1eec3941593b942c6a3
#
_cell.length_a   1.000
_cell.length_b   1.000
_cell.length_c   1.000
_cell.angle_alpha   90.00
_cell.angle_beta   90.00
_cell.angle_gamma   90.00
#
_symmetry.space_group_name_H-M   'P 1'
#
loop_
_entity.id
_entity.type
_entity.pdbx_description
1 polymer ?
#
loop_
_entity_poly.entity_id
_entity_poly.type
_entity_poly.pdbx_seq_one_letter_code
_entity_poly.pdbx_strand_id
1 'polypeptide(L)'
;MGISRFSSLLVFIFLTTGCYIDKYTEYKESFFSIYLKEWNSTICPKKIAFEKYVKNSNFKELIESNSDFEIKGCEKTESEFNQRIFTPNTFYIGEINYDIKLIIDDSLEFKITNIQNKLDTVAEKAGPKKWIIMNNINSLIVNGYELDNTKTPLNIWIPTKLGKIIRK
;
A
#
# COMPACT_ATOMS: atom_id res chain seq x y z
N MET A 1 47.77 19.31 -49.60
CA MET A 1 46.33 19.20 -49.84
C MET A 1 45.87 17.87 -49.22
N GLY A 2 45.38 17.87 -47.98
CA GLY A 2 45.09 16.61 -47.28
C GLY A 2 44.67 16.77 -45.79
N ILE A 3 43.87 17.79 -45.43
CA ILE A 3 43.42 17.95 -44.05
C ILE A 3 41.90 18.11 -43.93
N SER A 4 41.13 17.72 -44.90
CA SER A 4 39.66 17.98 -44.88
C SER A 4 38.75 16.76 -44.68
N ARG A 5 39.28 15.57 -44.43
CA ARG A 5 38.43 14.39 -44.27
C ARG A 5 38.29 13.81 -42.86
N PHE A 6 39.07 14.29 -41.88
CA PHE A 6 39.02 13.79 -40.50
C PHE A 6 38.01 14.54 -39.63
N SER A 7 37.62 15.76 -40.01
CA SER A 7 36.72 16.57 -39.20
C SER A 7 35.24 16.15 -39.28
N SER A 8 34.86 15.45 -40.35
CA SER A 8 33.45 15.05 -40.57
C SER A 8 33.06 13.78 -39.81
N LEU A 9 34.05 12.95 -39.40
CA LEU A 9 33.80 11.70 -38.70
C LEU A 9 33.57 11.92 -37.19
N LEU A 10 34.17 12.98 -36.65
CA LEU A 10 34.03 13.32 -35.22
C LEU A 10 32.67 13.94 -34.85
N VAL A 11 32.03 14.61 -35.80
CA VAL A 11 30.69 15.21 -35.61
C VAL A 11 29.58 14.15 -35.57
N PHE A 12 29.79 13.03 -36.30
CA PHE A 12 28.78 11.93 -36.33
C PHE A 12 28.74 11.08 -35.07
N ILE A 13 29.84 11.03 -34.30
CA ILE A 13 29.89 10.27 -33.04
C ILE A 13 29.13 10.97 -31.90
N PHE A 14 29.02 12.29 -31.94
CA PHE A 14 28.29 13.06 -30.92
C PHE A 14 26.76 13.07 -31.10
N LEU A 15 26.24 12.66 -32.25
CA LEU A 15 24.81 12.65 -32.52
C LEU A 15 24.11 11.32 -32.12
N THR A 16 24.87 10.32 -31.71
CA THR A 16 24.32 9.01 -31.29
C THR A 16 24.26 8.81 -29.77
N THR A 17 24.71 9.76 -28.97
CA THR A 17 24.38 9.78 -27.54
C THR A 17 22.97 10.29 -27.40
N GLY A 18 21.99 9.51 -27.80
CA GLY A 18 20.59 9.77 -27.49
C GLY A 18 20.49 9.92 -25.99
N CYS A 19 20.10 11.12 -25.51
CA CYS A 19 19.70 11.33 -24.14
C CYS A 19 18.58 10.32 -23.84
N TYR A 20 18.93 9.26 -23.13
CA TYR A 20 17.97 8.33 -22.56
C TYR A 20 17.26 9.13 -21.46
N ILE A 21 16.08 9.67 -21.78
CA ILE A 21 15.22 10.31 -20.79
C ILE A 21 14.59 9.18 -19.99
N ASP A 22 15.01 9.03 -18.74
CA ASP A 22 14.34 8.14 -17.80
C ASP A 22 12.88 8.59 -17.66
N LYS A 23 11.94 7.77 -18.12
CA LYS A 23 10.52 8.04 -17.94
C LYS A 23 10.14 7.65 -16.52
N TYR A 24 9.84 8.63 -15.70
CA TYR A 24 9.23 8.42 -14.40
C TYR A 24 7.73 8.23 -14.58
N THR A 25 7.20 7.10 -14.14
CA THR A 25 5.76 6.91 -14.00
C THR A 25 5.45 7.05 -12.51
N GLU A 26 4.74 8.10 -12.13
CA GLU A 26 4.21 8.23 -10.77
C GLU A 26 3.09 7.21 -10.58
N TYR A 27 3.39 6.14 -9.86
CA TYR A 27 2.40 5.20 -9.39
C TYR A 27 2.44 5.25 -7.86
N LYS A 28 1.47 5.96 -7.27
CA LYS A 28 1.39 6.13 -5.81
C LYS A 28 0.38 5.14 -5.26
N GLU A 29 0.83 3.93 -4.94
CA GLU A 29 0.00 2.97 -4.23
C GLU A 29 0.11 3.19 -2.73
N SER A 30 -1.04 3.23 -2.04
CA SER A 30 -1.09 3.38 -0.58
C SER A 30 -0.98 2.02 0.09
N PHE A 31 -1.80 1.05 -0.33
CA PHE A 31 -1.71 -0.33 0.13
C PHE A 31 -2.46 -1.28 -0.82
N PHE A 32 -2.02 -2.56 -0.84
CA PHE A 32 -2.68 -3.62 -1.62
C PHE A 32 -3.72 -4.38 -0.81
N SER A 33 -3.40 -4.70 0.45
CA SER A 33 -4.25 -5.51 1.30
C SER A 33 -4.06 -5.20 2.78
N ILE A 34 -5.07 -5.52 3.57
CA ILE A 34 -5.02 -5.50 5.03
C ILE A 34 -4.94 -6.95 5.52
N TYR A 35 -3.92 -7.25 6.32
CA TYR A 35 -3.69 -8.58 6.90
C TYR A 35 -4.00 -8.53 8.39
N LEU A 36 -5.01 -9.29 8.82
CA LEU A 36 -5.23 -9.58 10.23
C LEU A 36 -4.50 -10.86 10.61
N LYS A 37 -3.43 -10.73 11.37
CA LYS A 37 -2.58 -11.82 11.85
C LYS A 37 -3.16 -12.48 13.11
N GLU A 38 -2.77 -13.73 13.35
CA GLU A 38 -3.23 -14.47 14.54
C GLU A 38 -4.77 -14.59 14.58
N TRP A 39 -5.40 -14.69 13.42
CA TRP A 39 -6.85 -14.86 13.32
C TRP A 39 -7.26 -16.30 13.65
N ASN A 40 -8.38 -16.45 14.33
CA ASN A 40 -8.95 -17.79 14.53
C ASN A 40 -9.38 -18.39 13.18
N SER A 41 -8.72 -19.48 12.75
CA SER A 41 -8.93 -20.10 11.46
C SER A 41 -10.36 -20.63 11.23
N THR A 42 -11.11 -20.91 12.32
CA THR A 42 -12.49 -21.39 12.24
C THR A 42 -13.51 -20.29 11.94
N ILE A 43 -13.11 -19.02 12.06
CA ILE A 43 -13.99 -17.87 11.86
C ILE A 43 -13.73 -17.28 10.48
N CYS A 44 -14.73 -17.31 9.60
CA CYS A 44 -14.67 -16.57 8.34
C CYS A 44 -15.56 -15.32 8.45
N PRO A 45 -14.97 -14.11 8.34
CA PRO A 45 -15.73 -12.87 8.32
C PRO A 45 -16.68 -12.82 7.12
N LYS A 46 -17.83 -12.21 7.31
CA LYS A 46 -18.82 -12.04 6.24
C LYS A 46 -18.79 -10.66 5.62
N LYS A 47 -18.35 -9.67 6.39
CA LYS A 47 -18.30 -8.28 5.92
C LYS A 47 -17.17 -7.50 6.58
N ILE A 48 -16.80 -6.45 5.88
CA ILE A 48 -15.86 -5.44 6.32
C ILE A 48 -16.47 -4.06 6.07
N ALA A 49 -16.25 -3.13 6.97
CA ALA A 49 -16.42 -1.71 6.71
C ALA A 49 -15.07 -1.02 6.90
N PHE A 50 -14.65 -0.31 5.87
CA PHE A 50 -13.43 0.49 5.85
C PHE A 50 -13.85 1.95 5.75
N GLU A 51 -13.70 2.67 6.86
CA GLU A 51 -14.10 4.06 6.97
C GLU A 51 -12.88 4.96 7.06
N LYS A 52 -12.82 6.00 6.21
CA LYS A 52 -11.80 7.04 6.23
C LYS A 52 -12.31 8.24 7.01
N TYR A 53 -11.50 8.77 7.89
CA TYR A 53 -11.80 9.96 8.68
C TYR A 53 -10.75 11.04 8.46
N VAL A 54 -11.14 12.29 8.61
CA VAL A 54 -10.20 13.41 8.62
C VAL A 54 -9.13 13.15 9.69
N LYS A 55 -7.85 13.27 9.31
CA LYS A 55 -6.72 13.01 10.19
C LYS A 55 -6.82 13.85 11.46
N ASN A 56 -6.62 13.21 12.61
CA ASN A 56 -6.71 13.82 13.93
C ASN A 56 -8.12 14.34 14.31
N SER A 57 -9.18 14.02 13.57
CA SER A 57 -10.57 14.37 13.93
C SER A 57 -11.13 13.54 15.10
N ASN A 58 -10.32 12.60 15.62
CA ASN A 58 -10.75 11.63 16.62
C ASN A 58 -11.99 10.82 16.18
N PHE A 59 -12.01 10.44 14.88
CA PHE A 59 -13.08 9.69 14.21
C PHE A 59 -14.44 10.38 14.26
N LYS A 60 -14.49 11.71 14.23
CA LYS A 60 -15.72 12.50 14.21
C LYS A 60 -16.13 12.92 12.81
N GLU A 61 -15.17 13.13 11.90
CA GLU A 61 -15.39 13.64 10.56
C GLU A 61 -15.12 12.54 9.54
N LEU A 62 -16.21 11.84 9.13
CA LEU A 62 -16.17 10.79 8.13
C LEU A 62 -15.95 11.40 6.73
N ILE A 63 -14.97 10.89 6.00
CA ILE A 63 -14.70 11.25 4.60
C ILE A 63 -15.43 10.29 3.67
N GLU A 64 -15.24 8.97 3.91
CA GLU A 64 -15.71 7.91 3.01
C GLU A 64 -15.91 6.61 3.80
N SER A 65 -16.89 5.82 3.38
CA SER A 65 -17.05 4.44 3.86
C SER A 65 -17.09 3.50 2.67
N ASN A 66 -16.30 2.43 2.73
CA ASN A 66 -16.20 1.42 1.68
C ASN A 66 -16.33 0.02 2.31
N SER A 67 -17.08 -0.86 1.65
CA SER A 67 -17.23 -2.27 2.03
C SER A 67 -16.86 -3.24 0.90
N ASP A 68 -16.34 -2.69 -0.21
CA ASP A 68 -16.00 -3.46 -1.41
C ASP A 68 -14.60 -4.08 -1.29
N PHE A 69 -14.54 -5.19 -0.54
CA PHE A 69 -13.33 -5.95 -0.28
C PHE A 69 -13.55 -7.44 -0.55
N GLU A 70 -12.58 -8.08 -1.18
CA GLU A 70 -12.46 -9.52 -1.22
C GLU A 70 -11.88 -10.01 0.11
N ILE A 71 -12.51 -11.02 0.72
CA ILE A 71 -12.05 -11.64 1.97
C ILE A 71 -11.40 -12.98 1.64
N LYS A 72 -10.11 -13.13 1.94
CA LYS A 72 -9.32 -14.34 1.70
C LYS A 72 -8.87 -15.00 3.02
N GLY A 73 -8.45 -16.25 2.92
CA GLY A 73 -7.98 -17.03 4.07
C GLY A 73 -9.11 -17.82 4.76
N CYS A 74 -10.28 -17.92 4.14
CA CYS A 74 -11.42 -18.71 4.62
C CYS A 74 -11.42 -20.16 4.11
N GLU A 75 -10.74 -20.43 3.02
CA GLU A 75 -10.56 -21.75 2.44
C GLU A 75 -9.68 -22.62 3.35
N LYS A 76 -9.91 -23.97 3.35
CA LYS A 76 -9.12 -24.89 4.18
C LYS A 76 -7.62 -24.77 3.97
N THR A 77 -7.19 -24.61 2.71
CA THR A 77 -5.79 -24.46 2.31
C THR A 77 -5.18 -23.14 2.76
N GLU A 78 -5.99 -22.08 2.89
CA GLU A 78 -5.55 -20.75 3.30
C GLU A 78 -5.59 -20.54 4.81
N SER A 79 -6.44 -21.31 5.52
CA SER A 79 -6.61 -21.20 6.97
C SER A 79 -5.37 -21.66 7.77
N GLU A 80 -4.45 -22.37 7.15
CA GLU A 80 -3.19 -22.82 7.77
C GLU A 80 -2.31 -21.68 8.26
N PHE A 81 -2.47 -20.49 7.67
CA PHE A 81 -1.66 -19.30 8.03
C PHE A 81 -2.21 -18.50 9.21
N ASN A 82 -3.33 -18.91 9.83
CA ASN A 82 -3.96 -18.16 10.92
C ASN A 82 -4.06 -16.65 10.63
N GLN A 83 -4.50 -16.30 9.43
CA GLN A 83 -4.66 -14.92 9.00
C GLN A 83 -5.92 -14.74 8.18
N ARG A 84 -6.41 -13.49 8.13
CA ARG A 84 -7.43 -13.05 7.19
C ARG A 84 -6.91 -11.89 6.38
N ILE A 85 -7.18 -11.92 5.09
CA ILE A 85 -6.70 -10.94 4.14
C ILE A 85 -7.91 -10.23 3.55
N PHE A 86 -7.90 -8.91 3.63
CA PHE A 86 -8.93 -8.05 3.04
C PHE A 86 -8.27 -7.26 1.92
N THR A 87 -8.61 -7.62 0.68
CA THR A 87 -8.07 -6.97 -0.52
C THR A 87 -9.15 -6.05 -1.09
N PRO A 88 -8.91 -4.74 -1.19
CA PRO A 88 -9.87 -3.84 -1.82
C PRO A 88 -10.01 -4.18 -3.31
N ASN A 89 -11.24 -4.18 -3.83
CA ASN A 89 -11.48 -4.38 -5.26
C ASN A 89 -11.02 -3.19 -6.09
N THR A 90 -10.90 -2.02 -5.47
CA THR A 90 -10.28 -0.83 -6.07
C THR A 90 -9.04 -0.46 -5.28
N PHE A 91 -7.88 -0.35 -5.94
CA PHE A 91 -6.64 0.03 -5.29
C PHE A 91 -6.70 1.45 -4.73
N TYR A 92 -6.16 1.63 -3.53
CA TYR A 92 -5.97 2.94 -2.93
C TYR A 92 -4.66 3.54 -3.44
N ILE A 93 -4.76 4.62 -4.19
CA ILE A 93 -3.63 5.31 -4.81
C ILE A 93 -3.34 6.60 -4.03
N GLY A 94 -2.07 6.87 -3.78
CA GLY A 94 -1.60 8.09 -3.12
C GLY A 94 -1.18 7.89 -1.66
N GLU A 95 -0.79 8.99 -1.02
CA GLU A 95 -0.42 8.99 0.38
C GLU A 95 -1.65 8.85 1.27
N ILE A 96 -1.54 8.06 2.33
CA ILE A 96 -2.60 7.95 3.33
C ILE A 96 -2.50 9.18 4.24
N ASN A 97 -3.40 10.13 4.06
CA ASN A 97 -3.49 11.34 4.88
C ASN A 97 -4.84 11.42 5.60
N TYR A 98 -5.27 10.31 6.16
CA TYR A 98 -6.52 10.15 6.90
C TYR A 98 -6.35 9.09 7.97
N ASP A 99 -7.24 9.10 8.98
CA ASP A 99 -7.36 8.02 9.95
C ASP A 99 -8.33 6.96 9.41
N ILE A 100 -8.10 5.69 9.77
CA ILE A 100 -8.89 4.56 9.29
C ILE A 100 -9.61 3.90 10.47
N LYS A 101 -10.91 3.62 10.31
CA LYS A 101 -11.64 2.71 11.17
C LYS A 101 -12.02 1.47 10.36
N LEU A 102 -11.51 0.33 10.77
CA LEU A 102 -11.82 -0.96 10.18
C LEU A 102 -12.78 -1.70 11.10
N ILE A 103 -13.92 -2.14 10.59
CA ILE A 103 -14.93 -2.88 11.36
C ILE A 103 -15.18 -4.22 10.65
N ILE A 104 -15.06 -5.31 11.40
CA ILE A 104 -15.29 -6.67 10.91
C ILE A 104 -16.55 -7.22 11.58
N ASP A 105 -17.50 -7.68 10.74
CA ASP A 105 -18.77 -8.30 11.17
C ASP A 105 -19.54 -7.47 12.21
N ASP A 106 -19.47 -6.14 12.15
CA ASP A 106 -20.07 -5.20 13.11
C ASP A 106 -19.68 -5.45 14.58
N SER A 107 -18.64 -6.22 14.84
CA SER A 107 -18.29 -6.69 16.18
C SER A 107 -16.85 -6.43 16.59
N LEU A 108 -15.92 -6.33 15.65
CA LEU A 108 -14.50 -6.13 15.91
C LEU A 108 -14.03 -4.84 15.24
N GLU A 109 -13.51 -3.90 16.02
CA GLU A 109 -13.09 -2.57 15.56
C GLU A 109 -11.58 -2.37 15.72
N PHE A 110 -10.95 -1.81 14.67
CA PHE A 110 -9.58 -1.31 14.69
C PHE A 110 -9.57 0.17 14.29
N LYS A 111 -9.07 1.02 15.17
CA LYS A 111 -8.80 2.43 14.90
C LYS A 111 -7.34 2.61 14.55
N ILE A 112 -7.06 2.99 13.32
CA ILE A 112 -5.71 3.12 12.76
C ILE A 112 -5.42 4.61 12.56
N THR A 113 -4.37 5.08 13.20
CA THR A 113 -3.98 6.50 13.21
C THR A 113 -2.48 6.63 13.00
N ASN A 114 -2.00 7.86 12.85
CA ASN A 114 -0.58 8.20 12.74
C ASN A 114 0.17 7.35 11.71
N ILE A 115 -0.45 7.14 10.54
CA ILE A 115 0.14 6.38 9.45
C ILE A 115 1.32 7.19 8.88
N GLN A 116 2.52 6.59 8.94
CA GLN A 116 3.74 7.20 8.41
C GLN A 116 4.03 6.64 7.01
N ASN A 117 3.95 7.51 6.03
CA ASN A 117 4.23 7.20 4.64
C ASN A 117 5.70 7.52 4.30
N LYS A 118 6.30 6.72 3.42
CA LYS A 118 7.59 6.98 2.81
C LYS A 118 7.51 6.69 1.33
N LEU A 119 7.78 7.70 0.51
CA LEU A 119 7.93 7.50 -0.93
C LEU A 119 9.25 6.78 -1.20
N ASP A 120 9.19 5.75 -2.02
CA ASP A 120 10.35 4.98 -2.47
C ASP A 120 10.30 4.81 -3.98
N THR A 121 11.47 4.69 -4.61
CA THR A 121 11.60 4.58 -6.05
C THR A 121 12.14 3.21 -6.42
N VAL A 122 11.35 2.44 -7.14
CA VAL A 122 11.71 1.08 -7.57
C VAL A 122 11.88 1.05 -9.08
N ALA A 123 13.00 0.46 -9.56
CA ALA A 123 13.21 0.23 -10.98
C ALA A 123 12.35 -0.95 -11.48
N GLU A 124 11.60 -0.74 -12.55
CA GLU A 124 10.88 -1.84 -13.21
C GLU A 124 11.89 -2.79 -13.88
N LYS A 125 11.75 -4.10 -13.60
CA LYS A 125 12.73 -5.12 -14.03
C LYS A 125 12.70 -5.45 -15.53
N ALA A 126 11.67 -5.04 -16.26
CA ALA A 126 11.48 -5.38 -17.67
C ALA A 126 11.28 -4.14 -18.54
N GLY A 127 12.19 -3.94 -19.49
CA GLY A 127 12.08 -2.89 -20.51
C GLY A 127 12.97 -1.68 -20.31
N PRO A 128 12.76 -0.57 -21.07
CA PRO A 128 13.50 0.67 -20.86
C PRO A 128 13.27 1.14 -19.43
N LYS A 129 14.34 1.58 -18.76
CA LYS A 129 14.34 1.99 -17.34
C LYS A 129 13.13 2.86 -17.01
N LYS A 130 12.11 2.24 -16.45
CA LYS A 130 10.98 2.93 -15.85
C LYS A 130 11.16 2.91 -14.35
N TRP A 131 10.96 4.05 -13.73
CA TRP A 131 10.98 4.21 -12.30
C TRP A 131 9.54 4.30 -11.81
N ILE A 132 9.19 3.46 -10.84
CA ILE A 132 7.88 3.49 -10.19
C ILE A 132 8.06 4.09 -8.81
N ILE A 133 7.32 5.14 -8.52
CA ILE A 133 7.28 5.74 -7.18
C ILE A 133 6.16 5.07 -6.41
N MET A 134 6.51 4.40 -5.33
CA MET A 134 5.59 3.69 -4.45
C MET A 134 5.51 4.39 -3.11
N ASN A 135 4.31 4.43 -2.54
CA ASN A 135 4.14 4.90 -1.17
C ASN A 135 4.21 3.70 -0.22
N ASN A 136 5.25 3.67 0.60
CA ASN A 136 5.46 2.65 1.61
C ASN A 136 4.88 3.10 2.96
N ILE A 137 4.14 2.23 3.63
CA ILE A 137 3.67 2.44 5.00
C ILE A 137 4.73 1.90 5.94
N ASN A 138 5.42 2.78 6.67
CA ASN A 138 6.51 2.41 7.56
C ASN A 138 6.03 2.05 8.96
N SER A 139 5.12 2.84 9.51
CA SER A 139 4.53 2.58 10.83
C SER A 139 3.11 3.13 10.90
N LEU A 140 2.35 2.63 11.86
CA LEU A 140 0.98 3.05 12.15
C LEU A 140 0.65 2.77 13.62
N ILE A 141 -0.36 3.44 14.15
CA ILE A 141 -0.89 3.17 15.49
C ILE A 141 -2.25 2.49 15.36
N VAL A 142 -2.42 1.33 16.00
CA VAL A 142 -3.69 0.58 16.02
C VAL A 142 -4.21 0.52 17.44
N ASN A 143 -5.38 1.13 17.69
CA ASN A 143 -6.00 1.18 19.02
C ASN A 143 -5.04 1.62 20.14
N GLY A 144 -4.09 2.52 19.82
CA GLY A 144 -3.10 3.06 20.73
C GLY A 144 -1.76 2.30 20.78
N TYR A 145 -1.61 1.22 20.02
CA TYR A 145 -0.35 0.46 19.93
C TYR A 145 0.38 0.79 18.65
N GLU A 146 1.64 1.19 18.76
CA GLU A 146 2.50 1.45 17.60
C GLU A 146 2.97 0.15 16.96
N LEU A 147 2.90 0.09 15.65
CA LEU A 147 3.31 -1.06 14.82
C LEU A 147 4.37 -0.63 13.81
N ASP A 148 5.48 -1.37 13.77
CA ASP A 148 6.46 -1.32 12.70
C ASP A 148 5.93 -2.12 11.49
N ASN A 149 5.76 -1.46 10.36
CA ASN A 149 5.26 -2.04 9.11
C ASN A 149 6.34 -2.11 8.01
N THR A 150 7.59 -1.80 8.32
CA THR A 150 8.70 -1.70 7.34
C THR A 150 8.99 -3.00 6.60
N LYS A 151 8.67 -4.17 7.18
CA LYS A 151 8.87 -5.48 6.54
C LYS A 151 7.87 -5.77 5.42
N THR A 152 6.72 -5.09 5.42
CA THR A 152 5.62 -5.31 4.47
C THR A 152 4.98 -4.01 4.06
N PRO A 153 5.75 -3.05 3.53
CA PRO A 153 5.35 -1.66 3.43
C PRO A 153 4.19 -1.40 2.46
N LEU A 154 3.88 -2.35 1.58
CA LEU A 154 2.77 -2.25 0.62
C LEU A 154 1.43 -2.80 1.16
N ASN A 155 1.44 -3.32 2.38
CA ASN A 155 0.25 -3.87 3.03
C ASN A 155 0.14 -3.31 4.44
N ILE A 156 -1.07 -3.32 4.99
CA ILE A 156 -1.32 -2.99 6.40
C ILE A 156 -1.40 -4.29 7.19
N TRP A 157 -0.49 -4.51 8.14
CA TRP A 157 -0.41 -5.74 8.93
C TRP A 157 -0.78 -5.48 10.38
N ILE A 158 -1.85 -6.12 10.85
CA ILE A 158 -2.43 -5.88 12.17
C ILE A 158 -2.59 -7.20 12.93
N PRO A 159 -2.02 -7.34 14.13
CA PRO A 159 -2.38 -8.44 15.04
C PRO A 159 -3.85 -8.37 15.44
N THR A 160 -4.60 -9.46 15.28
CA THR A 160 -6.05 -9.52 15.58
C THR A 160 -6.35 -9.15 17.03
N LYS A 161 -5.46 -9.51 17.96
CA LYS A 161 -5.60 -9.18 19.40
C LYS A 161 -5.68 -7.69 19.71
N LEU A 162 -5.25 -6.81 18.79
CA LEU A 162 -5.38 -5.36 18.96
C LEU A 162 -6.81 -4.85 18.67
N GLY A 163 -7.68 -5.68 18.09
CA GLY A 163 -9.06 -5.33 17.84
C GLY A 163 -9.86 -5.16 19.13
N LYS A 164 -10.76 -4.19 19.15
CA LYS A 164 -11.72 -3.97 20.23
C LYS A 164 -13.07 -4.57 19.87
N ILE A 165 -13.63 -5.35 20.78
CA ILE A 165 -14.99 -5.87 20.61
C ILE A 165 -15.96 -4.71 20.86
N ILE A 166 -16.77 -4.39 19.85
CA ILE A 166 -17.87 -3.45 19.94
C ILE A 166 -19.15 -4.24 20.18
N ARG A 167 -19.74 -4.06 21.36
CA ARG A 167 -21.07 -4.64 21.65
C ARG A 167 -22.12 -3.72 21.03
N LYS A 168 -23.03 -4.31 20.26
CA LYS A 168 -24.28 -3.65 19.90
C LYS A 168 -25.26 -3.69 21.08
#